data_6889632444bca9d0296915034425396a
#
_entry.id   6889632444bca9d0296915034425396a
#
_cell.length_a   1.000
_cell.length_b   1.000
_cell.length_c   1.000
_cell.angle_alpha   90.00
_cell.angle_beta   90.00
_cell.angle_gamma   90.00
#
_symmetry.space_group_name_H-M   'P 1'
#
loop_
_entity.id
_entity.type
_entity.pdbx_description
1 polymer ?
#
loop_
_entity_poly.entity_id
_entity_poly.type
_entity_poly.pdbx_seq_one_letter_code
_entity_poly.pdbx_strand_id
1 'polypeptide(L)'
;MTDEKKEILNELLFRIEAVKAAEDKKYVLMNIPTEKLNEIIEVLPGMKSPTVMPLAQEGWSSVHTVLDQKCFWEIIGKLKALGAEGILVLPIEKMIL
;
A
#
# COMPACT_ATOMS: atom_id res chain seq x y z
N MET A 1 32.42 3.22 23.38
CA MET A 1 31.22 2.41 23.36
C MET A 1 31.58 1.00 22.90
N THR A 2 31.13 -0.01 23.61
CA THR A 2 31.37 -1.39 23.20
C THR A 2 30.56 -1.74 21.98
N ASP A 3 31.01 -2.70 21.17
CA ASP A 3 30.28 -3.13 19.97
C ASP A 3 28.87 -3.59 20.30
N GLU A 4 28.69 -4.22 21.45
CA GLU A 4 27.40 -4.69 21.92
C GLU A 4 26.40 -3.55 22.14
N LYS A 5 26.82 -2.47 22.76
CA LYS A 5 25.98 -1.29 22.96
C LYS A 5 25.64 -0.61 21.64
N LYS A 6 26.59 -0.62 20.71
CA LYS A 6 26.39 -0.04 19.39
C LYS A 6 25.35 -0.82 18.60
N GLU A 7 25.36 -2.16 18.68
CA GLU A 7 24.37 -3.00 18.04
C GLU A 7 22.98 -2.77 18.59
N ILE A 8 22.83 -2.64 19.90
CA ILE A 8 21.54 -2.38 20.54
C ILE A 8 20.99 -1.02 20.10
N LEU A 9 21.83 -0.01 20.03
CA LEU A 9 21.43 1.32 19.60
C LEU A 9 20.97 1.29 18.11
N ASN A 10 21.72 0.61 17.27
CA ASN A 10 21.36 0.50 15.85
C ASN A 10 20.03 -0.23 15.66
N GLU A 11 19.79 -1.27 16.42
CA GLU A 11 18.52 -2.00 16.38
C GLU A 11 17.35 -1.12 16.80
N LEU A 12 17.53 -0.32 17.85
CA LEU A 12 16.49 0.61 18.32
C LEU A 12 16.19 1.67 17.26
N LEU A 13 17.21 2.24 16.65
CA LEU A 13 17.05 3.22 15.58
C LEU A 13 16.31 2.62 14.38
N PHE A 14 16.65 1.39 14.02
CA PHE A 14 15.99 0.68 12.93
C PHE A 14 14.48 0.52 13.20
N ARG A 15 14.11 0.17 14.43
CA ARG A 15 12.71 0.03 14.81
C ARG A 15 11.95 1.36 14.74
N ILE A 16 12.57 2.44 15.18
CA ILE A 16 11.99 3.78 15.10
C ILE A 16 11.77 4.19 13.64
N GLU A 17 12.75 3.95 12.79
CA GLU A 17 12.66 4.25 11.37
C GLU A 17 11.56 3.44 10.69
N ALA A 18 11.42 2.16 11.06
CA ALA A 18 10.37 1.29 10.51
C ALA A 18 8.97 1.80 10.89
N VAL A 19 8.79 2.28 12.11
CA VAL A 19 7.52 2.86 12.56
C VAL A 19 7.23 4.16 11.82
N LYS A 20 8.23 5.04 11.68
CA LYS A 20 8.06 6.30 10.95
C LYS A 20 7.74 6.07 9.48
N ALA A 21 8.39 5.09 8.85
CA ALA A 21 8.11 4.76 7.45
C ALA A 21 6.65 4.32 7.26
N ALA A 22 6.05 3.72 8.29
CA ALA A 22 4.68 3.24 8.24
C ALA A 22 3.62 4.30 8.54
N GLU A 23 3.98 5.41 9.22
CA GLU A 23 3.01 6.41 9.69
C GLU A 23 2.13 6.98 8.57
N ASP A 24 2.72 7.32 7.45
CA ASP A 24 2.03 7.95 6.33
C ASP A 24 1.60 6.93 5.26
N LYS A 25 1.91 5.65 5.46
CA LYS A 25 1.60 4.60 4.49
C LYS A 25 0.38 3.82 4.92
N LYS A 26 -0.43 3.45 3.95
CA LYS A 26 -1.60 2.60 4.17
C LYS A 26 -1.60 1.45 3.19
N TYR A 27 -2.04 0.30 3.65
CA TYR A 27 -2.24 -0.87 2.80
C TYR A 27 -3.65 -0.79 2.25
N VAL A 28 -3.76 -0.68 0.94
CA VAL A 28 -5.05 -0.47 0.28
C VAL A 28 -5.41 -1.70 -0.53
N LEU A 29 -6.61 -2.23 -0.29
CA LEU A 29 -7.18 -3.32 -1.07
C LEU A 29 -8.43 -2.80 -1.76
N MET A 30 -8.63 -3.22 -3.00
CA MET A 30 -9.84 -2.85 -3.73
C MET A 30 -10.20 -3.94 -4.71
N ASN A 31 -11.50 -4.09 -4.94
CA ASN A 31 -12.01 -4.98 -5.98
C ASN A 31 -12.32 -4.13 -7.21
N ILE A 32 -11.82 -4.55 -8.34
CA ILE A 32 -11.96 -3.79 -9.59
C ILE A 32 -12.46 -4.68 -10.72
N PRO A 33 -13.16 -4.11 -11.72
CA PRO A 33 -13.39 -4.83 -12.97
C PRO A 33 -12.05 -5.10 -13.64
N THR A 34 -11.81 -6.35 -14.04
CA THR A 34 -10.53 -6.73 -14.65
C THR A 34 -10.25 -5.93 -15.93
N GLU A 35 -11.28 -5.56 -16.66
CA GLU A 35 -11.14 -4.75 -17.89
C GLU A 35 -10.59 -3.34 -17.61
N LYS A 36 -10.69 -2.86 -16.37
CA LYS A 36 -10.20 -1.54 -15.97
C LYS A 36 -8.84 -1.59 -15.29
N LEU A 37 -8.25 -2.77 -15.21
CA LEU A 37 -7.00 -2.97 -14.48
C LEU A 37 -5.88 -2.03 -14.94
N ASN A 38 -5.66 -1.93 -16.24
CA ASN A 38 -4.59 -1.07 -16.76
C ASN A 38 -4.79 0.40 -16.43
N GLU A 39 -6.03 0.88 -16.51
CA GLU A 39 -6.37 2.26 -16.19
C GLU A 39 -6.15 2.55 -14.71
N ILE A 40 -6.50 1.59 -13.86
CA ILE A 40 -6.32 1.73 -12.42
C ILE A 40 -4.85 1.73 -12.04
N ILE A 41 -4.05 0.85 -12.65
CA ILE A 41 -2.60 0.80 -12.40
C ILE A 41 -1.95 2.14 -12.78
N GLU A 42 -2.37 2.77 -13.85
CA GLU A 42 -1.85 4.08 -14.28
C GLU A 42 -2.14 5.17 -13.26
N VAL A 43 -3.28 5.09 -12.58
CA VAL A 43 -3.65 6.07 -11.55
C VAL A 43 -2.87 5.87 -10.25
N LEU A 44 -2.49 4.64 -9.94
CA LEU A 44 -1.80 4.33 -8.71
C LEU A 44 -0.33 4.75 -8.76
N PRO A 45 0.10 5.67 -7.88
CA PRO A 45 1.53 5.96 -7.74
C PRO A 45 2.17 4.77 -7.03
N GLY A 46 3.02 4.05 -7.70
CA GLY A 46 3.58 2.85 -7.11
C GLY A 46 5.08 2.90 -6.94
N MET A 47 5.59 2.39 -5.83
CA MET A 47 7.00 2.09 -5.70
C MET A 47 7.35 0.87 -6.54
N LYS A 48 6.41 -0.03 -6.72
CA LYS A 48 6.49 -1.23 -7.55
C LYS A 48 5.09 -1.56 -8.04
N SER A 49 5.00 -2.53 -8.93
CA SER A 49 3.70 -3.00 -9.42
C SER A 49 2.81 -3.47 -8.27
N PRO A 50 1.54 -3.12 -8.27
CA PRO A 50 0.62 -3.61 -7.26
C PRO A 50 0.43 -5.11 -7.38
N THR A 51 0.01 -5.76 -6.29
CA THR A 51 -0.36 -7.16 -6.32
C THR A 51 -1.76 -7.28 -6.88
N VAL A 52 -1.94 -8.12 -7.89
CA VAL A 52 -3.24 -8.35 -8.51
C VAL A 52 -3.60 -9.82 -8.39
N MET A 53 -4.80 -10.09 -7.89
CA MET A 53 -5.31 -11.46 -7.76
C MET A 53 -6.70 -11.55 -8.36
N PRO A 54 -6.98 -12.58 -9.17
CA PRO A 54 -8.33 -12.78 -9.69
C PRO A 54 -9.29 -13.16 -8.56
N LEU A 55 -10.51 -12.63 -8.63
CA LEU A 55 -11.54 -13.01 -7.68
C LEU A 55 -12.30 -14.24 -8.20
N ALA A 56 -13.02 -14.89 -7.28
CA ALA A 56 -13.87 -16.03 -7.65
C ALA A 56 -14.95 -15.62 -8.66
N GLN A 57 -15.40 -14.36 -8.56
CA GLN A 57 -16.36 -13.81 -9.53
C GLN A 57 -15.61 -13.47 -10.82
N GLU A 58 -16.07 -14.03 -11.93
CA GLU A 58 -15.45 -13.79 -13.23
C GLU A 58 -15.53 -12.31 -13.62
N GLY A 59 -14.45 -11.80 -14.20
CA GLY A 59 -14.37 -10.40 -14.62
C GLY A 59 -13.97 -9.42 -13.54
N TRP A 60 -13.66 -9.89 -12.35
CA TRP A 60 -13.23 -9.06 -11.20
C TRP A 60 -11.88 -9.50 -10.69
N SER A 61 -11.11 -8.52 -10.25
CA SER A 61 -9.78 -8.73 -9.67
C SER A 61 -9.63 -7.92 -8.40
N SER A 62 -8.76 -8.39 -7.51
CA SER A 62 -8.40 -7.67 -6.29
C SER A 62 -7.03 -7.05 -6.49
N VAL A 63 -6.91 -5.75 -6.18
CA VAL A 63 -5.64 -5.02 -6.28
C VAL A 63 -5.21 -4.61 -4.88
N HIS A 64 -3.97 -4.95 -4.54
CA HIS A 64 -3.38 -4.64 -3.25
C HIS A 64 -2.14 -3.77 -3.48
N THR A 65 -2.07 -2.65 -2.78
CA THR A 65 -0.95 -1.73 -2.93
C THR A 65 -0.73 -0.95 -1.65
N VAL A 66 0.45 -0.34 -1.55
CA VAL A 66 0.79 0.55 -0.44
C VAL A 66 0.81 1.97 -0.98
N LEU A 67 0.04 2.84 -0.36
CA LEU A 67 -0.07 4.24 -0.76
C LEU A 67 0.13 5.17 0.42
N ASP A 68 0.64 6.36 0.14
CA ASP A 68 0.62 7.43 1.12
C ASP A 68 -0.83 7.84 1.37
N GLN A 69 -1.16 8.12 2.61
CA GLN A 69 -2.51 8.55 2.98
C GLN A 69 -2.95 9.77 2.16
N LYS A 70 -2.05 10.70 1.95
CA LYS A 70 -2.33 11.90 1.17
C LYS A 70 -2.63 11.56 -0.29
N CYS A 71 -1.81 10.71 -0.90
CA CYS A 71 -2.04 10.26 -2.28
C CYS A 71 -3.35 9.51 -2.43
N PHE A 72 -3.70 8.68 -1.44
CA PHE A 72 -4.96 7.94 -1.45
C PHE A 72 -6.16 8.88 -1.57
N TRP A 73 -6.20 9.93 -0.73
CA TRP A 73 -7.30 10.88 -0.76
C TRP A 73 -7.38 11.66 -2.08
N GLU A 74 -6.24 11.88 -2.72
CA GLU A 74 -6.20 12.57 -4.01
C GLU A 74 -6.74 11.72 -5.16
N ILE A 75 -6.56 10.41 -5.09
CA ILE A 75 -6.92 9.50 -6.20
C ILE A 75 -8.20 8.70 -5.98
N ILE A 76 -8.76 8.71 -4.77
CA ILE A 76 -9.92 7.88 -4.45
C ILE A 76 -11.11 8.12 -5.40
N GLY A 77 -11.35 9.37 -5.77
CA GLY A 77 -12.41 9.71 -6.69
C GLY A 77 -12.23 9.09 -8.07
N LYS A 78 -10.99 9.08 -8.55
CA LYS A 78 -10.66 8.46 -9.84
C LYS A 78 -10.83 6.95 -9.79
N LEU A 79 -10.44 6.33 -8.68
CA LEU A 79 -10.59 4.89 -8.49
C LEU A 79 -12.06 4.49 -8.50
N LYS A 80 -12.90 5.23 -7.82
CA LYS A 80 -14.34 4.97 -7.81
C LYS A 80 -14.97 5.17 -9.19
N ALA A 81 -14.54 6.20 -9.91
CA ALA A 81 -15.02 6.46 -11.26
C ALA A 81 -14.68 5.31 -12.23
N LEU A 82 -13.56 4.61 -11.98
CA LEU A 82 -13.17 3.46 -12.78
C LEU A 82 -13.82 2.16 -12.34
N GLY A 83 -14.68 2.21 -11.33
CA GLY A 83 -15.45 1.04 -10.89
C GLY A 83 -14.88 0.30 -9.70
N ALA A 84 -13.90 0.86 -9.00
CA ALA A 84 -13.35 0.21 -7.81
C ALA A 84 -14.40 0.12 -6.71
N GLU A 85 -14.53 -1.06 -6.11
CA GLU A 85 -15.49 -1.33 -5.04
C GLU A 85 -14.78 -2.00 -3.86
N GLY A 86 -15.44 -1.99 -2.70
CA GLY A 86 -14.92 -2.66 -1.52
C GLY A 86 -13.54 -2.18 -1.14
N ILE A 87 -13.29 -0.88 -1.25
CA ILE A 87 -11.98 -0.30 -0.96
C ILE A 87 -11.75 -0.33 0.54
N LEU A 88 -10.68 -1.03 0.95
CA LEU A 88 -10.27 -1.12 2.35
C LEU A 88 -8.93 -0.43 2.52
N VAL A 89 -8.83 0.38 3.56
CA VAL A 89 -7.59 1.08 3.90
C VAL A 89 -7.16 0.60 5.28
N LEU A 90 -6.02 -0.07 5.33
CA LEU A 90 -5.51 -0.66 6.56
C LEU A 90 -4.26 0.08 7.02
N PRO A 91 -4.14 0.37 8.32
CA PRO A 91 -2.92 0.95 8.83
C PRO A 91 -1.76 -0.04 8.76
N ILE A 92 -0.58 0.47 8.48
CA ILE A 92 0.64 -0.33 8.50
C ILE A 92 1.35 -0.02 9.81
N GLU A 93 1.55 -1.03 10.63
CA GLU A 93 2.19 -0.85 11.92
C GLU A 93 3.68 -0.61 11.78
N LYS A 94 4.34 -1.38 10.91
CA LYS A 94 5.77 -1.27 10.64
C LYS A 94 6.03 -1.55 9.18
N MET A 95 6.97 -0.83 8.62
CA MET A 95 7.36 -1.01 7.23
C MET A 95 8.89 -1.05 7.12
N ILE A 96 9.40 -2.11 6.53
CA ILE A 96 10.83 -2.29 6.30
C ILE A 96 11.10 -2.01 4.82
N LEU A 97 11.89 -0.98 4.59
CA LEU A 97 12.22 -0.53 3.24
C LEU A 97 13.51 -1.18 2.72
#